data_66908189d332a5e2882775971ecd16e5
#
_entry.id   66908189d332a5e2882775971ecd16e5
#
_cell.length_a   1.000
_cell.length_b   1.000
_cell.length_c   1.000
_cell.angle_alpha   90.00
_cell.angle_beta   90.00
_cell.angle_gamma   90.00
#
_symmetry.space_group_name_H-M   'P 1'
#
loop_
_entity.id
_entity.type
_entity.pdbx_description
1 polymer ?
#
loop_
_entity_poly.entity_id
_entity_poly.type
_entity_poly.pdbx_seq_one_letter_code
_entity_poly.pdbx_strand_id
1 'polypeptide(L)'
;MIAIVTDRPNVGREIARVLGADRKENGYMTGNGYMVTWTYGNMLSLAMPKDSGTARVEWKDFPLLPPSFLTVRHVKTDTGWNPDINALLQLKIIAKVLNACDTIIAATDASREGEMLFRHLYGFLECKQPSLRLWISSLTDEAITEGMASLLPCDRFDNLFQAADSRNRADWLLGVNSSYAICKAVGFGNNSLGRVQTPVLAEICRRYRERENFLPADSWQVFVSLCKDRQIIKLRHTEDFQEYRYASELYGDCKAVRNARIAAVNRESEDIRAPAPYNLTELQKDANRYHNLTAIQVQDITQGLYEKKLISYPRTASRLLTRDVYDTLPAVMEKILSRKEFRQYAKMTDFAAPPSDISAQGTTDHHAIIVTGMPPGTLNKEEQLVYTLILGRTLEAFMPSCRVEYTTIDVVCAARKFSVQTYRVLKKGWLSIFGREHLIARGGMPCSALPDFSPGEPVPVSGCNIVRKRTLPVSPYTDEELVGYMDRSGLGTVSTRTNIIRTLLERKYIRYSGKYVIPTPKGLFFYETVCGMKVADTSLTSGWEAELARIEQGKLTQEEFLGGVLEQVKEVTGEIFRIYQAKNNP
;
A
#
# COMPACT_ATOMS: atom_id res chain seq x y z
N MET A 1 -2.66 -2.52 -41.59
CA MET A 1 -2.23 -3.29 -40.41
C MET A 1 -2.29 -2.38 -39.18
N ILE A 2 -2.70 -2.91 -38.04
CA ILE A 2 -2.81 -2.15 -36.77
C ILE A 2 -1.79 -2.71 -35.78
N ALA A 3 -0.92 -1.87 -35.23
CA ALA A 3 -0.03 -2.24 -34.16
C ALA A 3 -0.70 -2.01 -32.80
N ILE A 4 -0.54 -2.94 -31.87
CA ILE A 4 -0.98 -2.79 -30.49
C ILE A 4 0.25 -2.94 -29.58
N VAL A 5 0.44 -1.98 -28.68
CA VAL A 5 1.57 -1.97 -27.73
C VAL A 5 1.04 -2.09 -26.32
N THR A 6 1.52 -3.11 -25.59
CA THR A 6 1.19 -3.31 -24.18
C THR A 6 2.44 -3.12 -23.29
N ASP A 7 2.23 -2.94 -21.99
CA ASP A 7 3.32 -2.79 -21.02
C ASP A 7 3.96 -4.12 -20.60
N ARG A 8 3.32 -5.27 -20.95
CA ARG A 8 3.77 -6.61 -20.54
C ARG A 8 3.40 -7.69 -21.55
N PRO A 9 4.25 -8.75 -21.66
CA PRO A 9 4.01 -9.87 -22.57
C PRO A 9 2.68 -10.60 -22.35
N ASN A 10 2.27 -10.75 -21.06
CA ASN A 10 1.05 -11.51 -20.75
C ASN A 10 -0.21 -10.76 -21.18
N VAL A 11 -0.24 -9.44 -20.97
CA VAL A 11 -1.33 -8.57 -21.46
C VAL A 11 -1.40 -8.61 -22.99
N GLY A 12 -0.25 -8.48 -23.65
CA GLY A 12 -0.17 -8.53 -25.11
C GLY A 12 -0.68 -9.85 -25.70
N ARG A 13 -0.30 -10.99 -25.10
CA ARG A 13 -0.79 -12.32 -25.55
C ARG A 13 -2.29 -12.47 -25.34
N GLU A 14 -2.84 -11.92 -24.25
CA GLU A 14 -4.27 -12.00 -23.98
C GLU A 14 -5.08 -11.16 -24.96
N ILE A 15 -4.67 -9.93 -25.23
CA ILE A 15 -5.29 -9.08 -26.25
C ILE A 15 -5.18 -9.74 -27.64
N ALA A 16 -4.00 -10.29 -27.97
CA ALA A 16 -3.81 -11.00 -29.23
C ALA A 16 -4.77 -12.19 -29.38
N ARG A 17 -4.96 -12.99 -28.33
CA ARG A 17 -5.89 -14.12 -28.30
C ARG A 17 -7.32 -13.68 -28.59
N VAL A 18 -7.80 -12.65 -27.91
CA VAL A 18 -9.17 -12.14 -28.09
C VAL A 18 -9.37 -11.60 -29.51
N LEU A 19 -8.36 -10.96 -30.09
CA LEU A 19 -8.42 -10.38 -31.43
C LEU A 19 -8.11 -11.38 -32.56
N GLY A 20 -7.78 -12.63 -32.25
CA GLY A 20 -7.44 -13.65 -33.25
C GLY A 20 -6.07 -13.44 -33.90
N ALA A 21 -5.12 -12.79 -33.19
CA ALA A 21 -3.74 -12.65 -33.64
C ALA A 21 -2.88 -13.80 -33.09
N ASP A 22 -3.10 -15.01 -33.59
CA ASP A 22 -2.65 -16.27 -32.98
C ASP A 22 -1.22 -16.68 -33.36
N ARG A 23 -0.65 -16.11 -34.44
CA ARG A 23 0.69 -16.47 -34.89
C ARG A 23 1.75 -15.81 -34.01
N LYS A 24 2.50 -16.67 -33.33
CA LYS A 24 3.59 -16.23 -32.43
C LYS A 24 4.87 -15.96 -33.23
N GLU A 25 5.41 -14.79 -33.02
CA GLU A 25 6.70 -14.33 -33.54
C GLU A 25 7.65 -13.96 -32.39
N ASN A 26 8.91 -13.66 -32.72
CA ASN A 26 9.86 -13.21 -31.70
C ASN A 26 9.50 -11.79 -31.21
N GLY A 27 9.03 -11.70 -29.95
CA GLY A 27 8.67 -10.44 -29.29
C GLY A 27 7.33 -9.82 -29.68
N TYR A 28 6.49 -10.51 -30.49
CA TYR A 28 5.14 -10.07 -30.85
C TYR A 28 4.24 -11.23 -31.31
N MET A 29 2.94 -10.97 -31.38
CA MET A 29 1.93 -11.85 -31.97
C MET A 29 1.35 -11.18 -33.22
N THR A 30 0.90 -11.96 -34.23
CA THR A 30 0.30 -11.40 -35.44
C THR A 30 -0.82 -12.26 -35.96
N GLY A 31 -1.80 -11.65 -36.62
CA GLY A 31 -2.96 -12.30 -37.21
C GLY A 31 -4.14 -11.34 -37.29
N ASN A 32 -5.15 -11.69 -38.08
CA ASN A 32 -6.41 -10.96 -38.22
C ASN A 32 -6.25 -9.42 -38.39
N GLY A 33 -5.21 -8.98 -39.13
CA GLY A 33 -4.96 -7.55 -39.37
C GLY A 33 -4.20 -6.83 -38.24
N TYR A 34 -3.82 -7.51 -37.16
CA TYR A 34 -3.13 -6.97 -35.99
C TYR A 34 -1.69 -7.47 -35.87
N MET A 35 -0.84 -6.62 -35.28
CA MET A 35 0.48 -6.97 -34.74
C MET A 35 0.55 -6.49 -33.30
N VAL A 36 0.54 -7.42 -32.33
CA VAL A 36 0.52 -7.12 -30.90
C VAL A 36 1.90 -7.34 -30.31
N THR A 37 2.52 -6.28 -29.86
CA THR A 37 3.85 -6.31 -29.21
C THR A 37 3.76 -5.76 -27.77
N TRP A 38 4.85 -5.85 -27.02
CA TRP A 38 4.89 -5.47 -25.62
C TRP A 38 6.23 -4.90 -25.20
N THR A 39 6.23 -4.15 -24.12
CA THR A 39 7.43 -3.78 -23.40
C THR A 39 7.67 -4.74 -22.23
N TYR A 40 8.81 -4.58 -21.56
CA TYR A 40 9.13 -5.22 -20.26
C TYR A 40 9.04 -4.19 -19.14
N GLY A 41 7.88 -3.56 -18.99
CA GLY A 41 7.71 -2.37 -18.17
C GLY A 41 8.46 -1.18 -18.75
N ASN A 42 8.94 -0.28 -17.89
CA ASN A 42 9.66 0.91 -18.34
C ASN A 42 11.08 0.54 -18.85
N MET A 43 11.26 0.55 -20.17
CA MET A 43 12.53 0.23 -20.84
C MET A 43 13.39 1.48 -21.13
N LEU A 44 12.79 2.66 -21.00
CA LEU A 44 13.44 3.95 -21.23
C LEU A 44 13.56 4.72 -19.91
N SER A 45 14.57 5.56 -19.81
CA SER A 45 14.79 6.47 -18.68
C SER A 45 15.36 7.80 -19.16
N LEU A 46 15.16 8.85 -18.36
CA LEU A 46 15.90 10.09 -18.57
C LEU A 46 17.40 9.81 -18.47
N ALA A 47 18.17 10.39 -19.37
CA ALA A 47 19.62 10.23 -19.41
C ALA A 47 20.25 10.76 -18.12
N MET A 48 21.33 10.12 -17.68
CA MET A 48 22.10 10.55 -16.52
C MET A 48 23.20 11.55 -16.95
N PRO A 49 23.75 12.38 -16.07
CA PRO A 49 24.81 13.33 -16.40
C PRO A 49 26.00 12.69 -17.14
N LYS A 50 26.37 11.46 -16.79
CA LYS A 50 27.43 10.69 -17.47
C LYS A 50 27.11 10.37 -18.94
N ASP A 51 25.82 10.17 -19.27
CA ASP A 51 25.37 9.86 -20.63
C ASP A 51 25.45 11.11 -21.54
N SER A 52 25.51 12.29 -20.91
CA SER A 52 25.75 13.59 -21.59
C SER A 52 27.23 14.01 -21.59
N GLY A 53 28.15 13.11 -21.25
CA GLY A 53 29.59 13.37 -21.23
C GLY A 53 30.09 14.08 -19.96
N THR A 54 29.26 14.31 -18.95
CA THR A 54 29.68 14.93 -17.68
C THR A 54 30.40 13.90 -16.81
N ALA A 55 31.72 13.86 -16.92
CA ALA A 55 32.55 12.89 -16.17
C ALA A 55 32.68 13.24 -14.68
N ARG A 56 32.65 14.53 -14.33
CA ARG A 56 32.78 15.01 -12.94
C ARG A 56 31.86 16.19 -12.70
N VAL A 57 31.10 16.15 -11.62
CA VAL A 57 30.19 17.22 -11.18
C VAL A 57 30.87 18.04 -10.08
N GLU A 58 30.97 19.36 -10.27
CA GLU A 58 31.47 20.29 -9.27
C GLU A 58 30.32 21.01 -8.55
N TRP A 59 30.60 21.67 -7.39
CA TRP A 59 29.54 22.38 -6.66
C TRP A 59 28.88 23.51 -7.45
N LYS A 60 29.63 24.16 -8.36
CA LYS A 60 29.12 25.22 -9.23
C LYS A 60 28.14 24.72 -10.31
N ASP A 61 28.12 23.43 -10.57
CA ASP A 61 27.29 22.82 -11.59
C ASP A 61 25.85 22.54 -11.09
N PHE A 62 25.62 22.65 -9.78
CA PHE A 62 24.28 22.44 -9.21
C PHE A 62 23.40 23.69 -9.37
N PRO A 63 22.08 23.52 -9.64
CA PRO A 63 21.42 22.25 -9.90
C PRO A 63 21.65 21.72 -11.31
N LEU A 64 21.91 20.41 -11.43
CA LEU A 64 21.95 19.71 -12.71
C LEU A 64 20.54 19.66 -13.30
N LEU A 65 20.42 19.93 -14.59
CA LEU A 65 19.14 19.80 -15.30
C LEU A 65 19.04 18.45 -16.00
N PRO A 66 17.83 17.87 -16.11
CA PRO A 66 17.65 16.61 -16.83
C PRO A 66 17.95 16.84 -18.31
N PRO A 67 18.71 15.94 -18.95
CA PRO A 67 18.88 15.97 -20.40
C PRO A 67 17.52 15.88 -21.12
N SER A 68 17.43 16.49 -22.29
CA SER A 68 16.20 16.49 -23.09
C SER A 68 15.89 15.16 -23.78
N PHE A 69 16.79 14.17 -23.68
CA PHE A 69 16.66 12.89 -24.37
C PHE A 69 16.51 11.71 -23.40
N LEU A 70 15.84 10.68 -23.90
CA LEU A 70 15.71 9.40 -23.22
C LEU A 70 16.83 8.47 -23.66
N THR A 71 17.22 7.56 -22.75
CA THR A 71 18.13 6.46 -23.03
C THR A 71 17.49 5.13 -22.64
N VAL A 72 18.02 4.03 -23.15
CA VAL A 72 17.64 2.71 -22.63
C VAL A 72 18.07 2.59 -21.17
N ARG A 73 17.17 2.11 -20.34
CA ARG A 73 17.44 1.94 -18.91
C ARG A 73 18.72 1.12 -18.68
N HIS A 74 19.47 1.49 -17.66
CA HIS A 74 20.63 0.73 -17.21
C HIS A 74 20.25 -0.29 -16.15
N VAL A 75 20.85 -1.44 -16.22
CA VAL A 75 20.75 -2.52 -15.22
C VAL A 75 22.12 -2.83 -14.63
N LYS A 76 22.13 -3.28 -13.39
CA LYS A 76 23.37 -3.68 -12.72
C LYS A 76 23.79 -5.05 -13.25
N THR A 77 24.98 -5.13 -13.80
CA THR A 77 25.65 -6.37 -14.25
C THR A 77 26.90 -6.61 -13.42
N ASP A 78 27.61 -7.69 -13.65
CA ASP A 78 28.88 -8.01 -12.99
C ASP A 78 29.96 -6.96 -13.31
N THR A 79 29.87 -6.30 -14.47
CA THR A 79 30.81 -5.26 -14.92
C THR A 79 30.36 -3.83 -14.56
N GLY A 80 29.23 -3.67 -13.84
CA GLY A 80 28.70 -2.37 -13.44
C GLY A 80 27.29 -2.08 -14.00
N TRP A 81 26.96 -0.81 -14.12
CA TRP A 81 25.69 -0.36 -14.69
C TRP A 81 25.80 -0.26 -16.20
N ASN A 82 25.09 -1.11 -16.94
CA ASN A 82 25.11 -1.21 -18.39
C ASN A 82 23.69 -1.09 -18.96
N PRO A 83 23.52 -0.66 -20.23
CA PRO A 83 22.22 -0.69 -20.89
C PRO A 83 21.61 -2.10 -20.84
N ASP A 84 20.29 -2.17 -20.59
CA ASP A 84 19.55 -3.43 -20.59
C ASP A 84 19.47 -4.00 -22.01
N ILE A 85 20.23 -5.06 -22.28
CA ILE A 85 20.32 -5.72 -23.60
C ILE A 85 18.93 -6.27 -24.01
N ASN A 86 18.15 -6.79 -23.07
CA ASN A 86 16.82 -7.33 -23.38
C ASN A 86 15.87 -6.19 -23.80
N ALA A 87 15.94 -5.05 -23.12
CA ALA A 87 15.19 -3.85 -23.51
C ALA A 87 15.61 -3.36 -24.91
N LEU A 88 16.91 -3.33 -25.20
CA LEU A 88 17.43 -2.95 -26.52
C LEU A 88 16.92 -3.85 -27.64
N LEU A 89 16.94 -5.15 -27.43
CA LEU A 89 16.44 -6.13 -28.41
C LEU A 89 14.95 -5.98 -28.64
N GLN A 90 14.17 -5.83 -27.58
CA GLN A 90 12.72 -5.65 -27.67
C GLN A 90 12.33 -4.32 -28.33
N LEU A 91 13.08 -3.22 -28.05
CA LEU A 91 12.86 -1.94 -28.72
C LEU A 91 13.04 -2.04 -30.24
N LYS A 92 14.03 -2.80 -30.71
CA LYS A 92 14.22 -3.06 -32.15
C LYS A 92 13.01 -3.83 -32.76
N ILE A 93 12.46 -4.78 -32.02
CA ILE A 93 11.28 -5.53 -32.45
C ILE A 93 10.06 -4.59 -32.49
N ILE A 94 9.84 -3.79 -31.45
CA ILE A 94 8.74 -2.84 -31.41
C ILE A 94 8.86 -1.85 -32.58
N ALA A 95 10.04 -1.27 -32.81
CA ALA A 95 10.27 -0.38 -33.96
C ALA A 95 9.89 -1.04 -35.29
N LYS A 96 10.28 -2.30 -35.51
CA LYS A 96 9.91 -3.07 -36.70
C LYS A 96 8.39 -3.22 -36.81
N VAL A 97 7.70 -3.56 -35.71
CA VAL A 97 6.24 -3.73 -35.69
C VAL A 97 5.52 -2.42 -35.99
N LEU A 98 5.92 -1.33 -35.31
CA LEU A 98 5.26 -0.02 -35.47
C LEU A 98 5.46 0.53 -36.90
N ASN A 99 6.65 0.40 -37.47
CA ASN A 99 6.94 0.85 -38.85
C ASN A 99 6.21 0.03 -39.93
N ALA A 100 5.74 -1.16 -39.62
CA ALA A 100 4.99 -2.02 -40.54
C ALA A 100 3.47 -1.77 -40.49
N CYS A 101 2.99 -0.86 -39.63
CA CYS A 101 1.57 -0.62 -39.39
C CYS A 101 1.17 0.83 -39.66
N ASP A 102 -0.09 1.03 -40.02
CA ASP A 102 -0.65 2.34 -40.39
C ASP A 102 -1.22 3.09 -39.17
N THR A 103 -1.60 2.35 -38.16
CA THR A 103 -2.20 2.89 -36.91
C THR A 103 -1.60 2.16 -35.71
N ILE A 104 -1.39 2.88 -34.62
CA ILE A 104 -0.86 2.34 -33.37
C ILE A 104 -1.93 2.45 -32.27
N ILE A 105 -2.19 1.37 -31.55
CA ILE A 105 -3.05 1.35 -30.38
C ILE A 105 -2.17 1.21 -29.13
N ALA A 106 -2.26 2.19 -28.24
CA ALA A 106 -1.68 2.14 -26.91
C ALA A 106 -2.59 1.31 -26.00
N ALA A 107 -2.15 0.12 -25.64
CA ALA A 107 -2.84 -0.81 -24.74
C ALA A 107 -1.99 -1.07 -23.47
N THR A 108 -1.24 -0.08 -23.05
CA THR A 108 -0.53 -0.06 -21.77
C THR A 108 -1.53 0.19 -20.62
N ASP A 109 -1.13 -0.06 -19.38
CA ASP A 109 -2.00 0.14 -18.20
C ASP A 109 -2.79 1.46 -18.27
N ALA A 110 -4.04 1.44 -17.81
CA ALA A 110 -4.92 2.61 -17.73
C ALA A 110 -4.52 3.50 -16.53
N SER A 111 -3.31 4.07 -16.58
CA SER A 111 -2.70 4.85 -15.51
C SER A 111 -1.74 5.92 -16.05
N ARG A 112 -1.32 6.84 -15.16
CA ARG A 112 -0.25 7.82 -15.47
C ARG A 112 1.01 7.15 -16.02
N GLU A 113 1.45 6.09 -15.34
CA GLU A 113 2.67 5.36 -15.68
C GLU A 113 2.55 4.65 -17.04
N GLY A 114 1.38 4.06 -17.32
CA GLY A 114 1.14 3.40 -18.61
C GLY A 114 1.08 4.38 -19.77
N GLU A 115 0.49 5.57 -19.56
CA GLU A 115 0.46 6.62 -20.58
C GLU A 115 1.88 7.17 -20.85
N MET A 116 2.64 7.47 -19.80
CA MET A 116 4.03 7.92 -19.94
C MET A 116 4.89 6.89 -20.67
N LEU A 117 4.74 5.62 -20.32
CA LEU A 117 5.50 4.53 -20.96
C LEU A 117 5.26 4.52 -22.47
N PHE A 118 3.99 4.59 -22.89
CA PHE A 118 3.65 4.61 -24.32
C PHE A 118 4.17 5.87 -25.01
N ARG A 119 3.96 7.07 -24.45
CA ARG A 119 4.38 8.33 -25.07
C ARG A 119 5.90 8.45 -25.17
N HIS A 120 6.63 8.01 -24.15
CA HIS A 120 8.09 7.94 -24.20
C HIS A 120 8.57 6.99 -25.30
N LEU A 121 7.94 5.81 -25.41
CA LEU A 121 8.26 4.85 -26.45
C LEU A 121 7.97 5.41 -27.86
N TYR A 122 6.78 5.99 -28.04
CA TYR A 122 6.34 6.58 -29.30
C TYR A 122 7.27 7.71 -29.74
N GLY A 123 7.65 8.61 -28.83
CA GLY A 123 8.59 9.70 -29.11
C GLY A 123 10.01 9.22 -29.35
N PHE A 124 10.51 8.23 -28.56
CA PHE A 124 11.85 7.67 -28.71
C PHE A 124 12.06 6.96 -30.05
N LEU A 125 10.99 6.32 -30.56
CA LEU A 125 11.01 5.65 -31.86
C LEU A 125 10.61 6.59 -33.03
N GLU A 126 10.40 7.87 -32.75
CA GLU A 126 10.03 8.90 -33.74
C GLU A 126 8.80 8.51 -34.59
N CYS A 127 7.82 7.81 -33.97
CA CYS A 127 6.61 7.38 -34.64
C CYS A 127 5.79 8.58 -35.13
N LYS A 128 5.13 8.44 -36.29
CA LYS A 128 4.27 9.47 -36.89
C LYS A 128 2.85 8.97 -37.22
N GLN A 129 2.61 7.69 -37.04
CA GLN A 129 1.31 7.07 -37.32
C GLN A 129 0.28 7.60 -36.32
N PRO A 130 -1.00 7.73 -36.70
CA PRO A 130 -2.06 8.06 -35.78
C PRO A 130 -2.11 7.04 -34.63
N SER A 131 -2.29 7.54 -33.42
CA SER A 131 -2.33 6.72 -32.21
C SER A 131 -3.67 6.83 -31.51
N LEU A 132 -4.19 5.65 -31.11
CA LEU A 132 -5.42 5.49 -30.37
C LEU A 132 -5.12 4.82 -29.01
N ARG A 133 -5.96 5.05 -28.04
CA ARG A 133 -5.84 4.52 -26.68
C ARG A 133 -6.91 3.50 -26.40
N LEU A 134 -6.50 2.29 -26.06
CA LEU A 134 -7.34 1.28 -25.42
C LEU A 134 -7.30 1.51 -23.91
N TRP A 135 -8.40 1.98 -23.34
CA TRP A 135 -8.53 2.28 -21.91
C TRP A 135 -9.45 1.26 -21.25
N ILE A 136 -8.87 0.22 -20.67
CA ILE A 136 -9.59 -0.86 -20.00
C ILE A 136 -9.01 -1.12 -18.61
N SER A 137 -9.86 -1.46 -17.66
CA SER A 137 -9.49 -1.78 -16.26
C SER A 137 -9.51 -3.29 -15.98
N SER A 138 -9.90 -4.10 -16.94
CA SER A 138 -10.01 -5.56 -16.86
C SER A 138 -9.49 -6.21 -18.14
N LEU A 139 -9.03 -7.45 -18.05
CA LEU A 139 -8.57 -8.28 -19.19
C LEU A 139 -9.55 -9.41 -19.53
N THR A 140 -10.84 -9.22 -19.22
CA THR A 140 -11.87 -10.16 -19.69
C THR A 140 -12.07 -10.02 -21.19
N ASP A 141 -12.59 -11.06 -21.84
CA ASP A 141 -12.84 -11.06 -23.29
C ASP A 141 -13.82 -9.93 -23.66
N GLU A 142 -14.84 -9.72 -22.82
CA GLU A 142 -15.84 -8.67 -22.95
C GLU A 142 -15.19 -7.28 -22.87
N ALA A 143 -14.39 -7.01 -21.82
CA ALA A 143 -13.77 -5.72 -21.63
C ALA A 143 -12.79 -5.36 -22.76
N ILE A 144 -12.03 -6.34 -23.27
CA ILE A 144 -11.14 -6.13 -24.41
C ILE A 144 -11.95 -5.82 -25.67
N THR A 145 -13.03 -6.58 -25.93
CA THR A 145 -13.86 -6.41 -27.13
C THR A 145 -14.57 -5.04 -27.13
N GLU A 146 -15.17 -4.65 -26.02
CA GLU A 146 -15.85 -3.36 -25.84
C GLU A 146 -14.86 -2.20 -25.90
N GLY A 147 -13.69 -2.35 -25.27
CA GLY A 147 -12.62 -1.36 -25.33
C GLY A 147 -12.11 -1.13 -26.75
N MET A 148 -11.94 -2.20 -27.54
CA MET A 148 -11.55 -2.10 -28.95
C MET A 148 -12.63 -1.43 -29.82
N ALA A 149 -13.90 -1.53 -29.46
CA ALA A 149 -14.99 -0.83 -30.13
C ALA A 149 -15.09 0.66 -29.73
N SER A 150 -14.46 1.06 -28.62
CA SER A 150 -14.54 2.42 -28.04
C SER A 150 -13.18 3.10 -27.88
N LEU A 151 -12.27 2.88 -28.81
CA LEU A 151 -10.94 3.50 -28.81
C LEU A 151 -11.03 5.03 -28.82
N LEU A 152 -10.16 5.68 -28.05
CA LEU A 152 -10.06 7.12 -27.95
C LEU A 152 -8.76 7.64 -28.59
N PRO A 153 -8.75 8.84 -29.19
CA PRO A 153 -7.50 9.46 -29.63
C PRO A 153 -6.55 9.67 -28.43
N CYS A 154 -5.25 9.42 -28.63
CA CYS A 154 -4.27 9.54 -27.56
C CYS A 154 -4.10 10.97 -27.03
N ASP A 155 -4.39 12.01 -27.82
CA ASP A 155 -4.33 13.42 -27.43
C ASP A 155 -5.27 13.77 -26.25
N ARG A 156 -6.37 13.06 -26.10
CA ARG A 156 -7.25 13.21 -24.91
C ARG A 156 -6.53 12.94 -23.59
N PHE A 157 -5.41 12.25 -23.62
CA PHE A 157 -4.62 11.88 -22.43
C PHE A 157 -3.36 12.75 -22.26
N ASP A 158 -3.25 13.89 -22.97
CA ASP A 158 -2.06 14.75 -22.92
C ASP A 158 -1.79 15.28 -21.52
N ASN A 159 -2.81 15.74 -20.80
CA ASN A 159 -2.65 16.21 -19.42
C ASN A 159 -2.19 15.07 -18.47
N LEU A 160 -2.69 13.87 -18.67
CA LEU A 160 -2.27 12.70 -17.91
C LEU A 160 -0.79 12.37 -18.16
N PHE A 161 -0.37 12.42 -19.44
CA PHE A 161 1.02 12.27 -19.82
C PHE A 161 1.90 13.38 -19.22
N GLN A 162 1.48 14.64 -19.32
CA GLN A 162 2.22 15.78 -18.76
C GLN A 162 2.42 15.64 -17.25
N ALA A 163 1.40 15.20 -16.50
CA ALA A 163 1.51 14.96 -15.07
C ALA A 163 2.53 13.84 -14.77
N ALA A 164 2.48 12.74 -15.53
CA ALA A 164 3.41 11.63 -15.35
C ALA A 164 4.86 11.98 -15.71
N ASP A 165 5.08 12.68 -16.82
CA ASP A 165 6.41 13.13 -17.25
C ASP A 165 6.95 14.20 -16.29
N SER A 166 6.11 15.13 -15.83
CA SER A 166 6.47 16.11 -14.80
C SER A 166 6.98 15.42 -13.53
N ARG A 167 6.28 14.40 -13.06
CA ARG A 167 6.72 13.60 -11.91
C ARG A 167 8.07 12.92 -12.17
N ASN A 168 8.23 12.31 -13.34
CA ASN A 168 9.47 11.63 -13.72
C ASN A 168 10.66 12.59 -13.74
N ARG A 169 10.48 13.79 -14.32
CA ARG A 169 11.51 14.85 -14.35
C ARG A 169 11.79 15.42 -12.97
N ALA A 170 10.78 15.64 -12.16
CA ALA A 170 10.92 16.12 -10.78
C ALA A 170 11.66 15.10 -9.89
N ASP A 171 11.32 13.81 -10.00
CA ASP A 171 12.02 12.75 -9.29
C ASP A 171 13.49 12.62 -9.73
N TRP A 172 13.79 12.85 -11.02
CA TRP A 172 15.16 12.92 -11.52
C TRP A 172 15.88 14.17 -10.96
N LEU A 173 15.27 15.36 -11.05
CA LEU A 173 15.84 16.61 -10.55
C LEU A 173 16.24 16.49 -9.08
N LEU A 174 15.34 16.10 -8.24
CA LEU A 174 15.62 15.95 -6.81
C LEU A 174 16.58 14.80 -6.53
N GLY A 175 16.30 13.62 -7.09
CA GLY A 175 17.05 12.39 -6.81
C GLY A 175 18.49 12.45 -7.27
N VAL A 176 18.75 12.94 -8.48
CA VAL A 176 20.10 13.06 -9.02
C VAL A 176 20.88 14.14 -8.27
N ASN A 177 20.33 15.36 -8.20
CA ASN A 177 21.02 16.49 -7.56
C ASN A 177 21.37 16.21 -6.10
N SER A 178 20.39 15.78 -5.31
CA SER A 178 20.62 15.50 -3.90
C SER A 178 21.57 14.32 -3.68
N SER A 179 21.51 13.28 -4.54
CA SER A 179 22.41 12.13 -4.42
C SER A 179 23.86 12.48 -4.78
N TYR A 180 24.08 13.24 -5.83
CA TYR A 180 25.44 13.71 -6.18
C TYR A 180 25.99 14.65 -5.11
N ALA A 181 25.17 15.60 -4.63
CA ALA A 181 25.58 16.54 -3.58
C ALA A 181 25.94 15.82 -2.29
N ILE A 182 25.10 14.87 -1.80
CA ILE A 182 25.37 14.17 -0.54
C ILE A 182 26.59 13.24 -0.64
N CYS A 183 26.79 12.56 -1.77
CA CYS A 183 28.01 11.77 -2.01
C CYS A 183 29.26 12.64 -1.94
N LYS A 184 29.21 13.85 -2.48
CA LYS A 184 30.30 14.82 -2.46
C LYS A 184 30.55 15.38 -1.03
N ALA A 185 29.48 15.66 -0.28
CA ALA A 185 29.57 16.18 1.09
C ALA A 185 30.07 15.12 2.09
N VAL A 186 29.60 13.89 2.00
CA VAL A 186 29.98 12.80 2.89
C VAL A 186 31.35 12.23 2.53
N GLY A 187 31.70 12.20 1.24
CA GLY A 187 33.02 11.77 0.75
C GLY A 187 33.23 10.27 0.66
N PHE A 188 32.24 9.44 1.00
CA PHE A 188 32.32 7.97 0.90
C PHE A 188 30.96 7.32 0.65
N GLY A 189 30.98 6.16 0.00
CA GLY A 189 29.83 5.28 -0.21
C GLY A 189 28.89 5.76 -1.33
N ASN A 190 28.02 4.85 -1.77
CA ASN A 190 26.91 5.14 -2.67
C ASN A 190 25.70 5.60 -1.83
N ASN A 191 25.66 6.88 -1.54
CA ASN A 191 24.53 7.50 -0.82
C ASN A 191 23.54 8.03 -1.85
N SER A 192 22.26 7.86 -1.56
CA SER A 192 21.23 8.44 -2.41
C SER A 192 20.10 8.99 -1.58
N LEU A 193 19.67 10.14 -1.97
CA LEU A 193 18.49 10.82 -1.48
C LEU A 193 17.38 10.69 -2.51
N GLY A 194 16.15 10.68 -2.05
CA GLY A 194 14.99 10.66 -2.92
C GLY A 194 13.74 11.03 -2.15
N ARG A 195 12.81 11.65 -2.85
CA ARG A 195 11.58 12.22 -2.32
C ARG A 195 10.79 11.29 -1.40
N VAL A 196 10.76 10.00 -1.71
CA VAL A 196 9.98 9.01 -0.93
C VAL A 196 10.88 8.16 -0.04
N GLN A 197 12.02 7.69 -0.54
CA GLN A 197 12.90 6.80 0.23
C GLN A 197 13.48 7.49 1.47
N THR A 198 13.80 8.78 1.40
CA THR A 198 14.43 9.51 2.51
C THR A 198 13.46 9.73 3.67
N PRO A 199 12.21 10.23 3.46
CA PRO A 199 11.23 10.33 4.54
C PRO A 199 10.88 8.97 5.16
N VAL A 200 10.80 7.89 4.37
CA VAL A 200 10.54 6.54 4.90
C VAL A 200 11.69 6.08 5.81
N LEU A 201 12.94 6.26 5.38
CA LEU A 201 14.10 5.96 6.21
C LEU A 201 14.11 6.84 7.48
N ALA A 202 13.84 8.13 7.33
CA ALA A 202 13.79 9.07 8.45
C ALA A 202 12.79 8.64 9.52
N GLU A 203 11.59 8.22 9.13
CA GLU A 203 10.58 7.75 10.07
C GLU A 203 10.98 6.42 10.77
N ILE A 204 11.56 5.47 10.03
CA ILE A 204 12.07 4.22 10.62
C ILE A 204 13.15 4.54 11.68
N CYS A 205 14.08 5.45 11.37
CA CYS A 205 15.14 5.85 12.27
C CYS A 205 14.63 6.65 13.47
N ARG A 206 13.68 7.58 13.25
CA ARG A 206 13.04 8.37 14.30
C ARG A 206 12.36 7.47 15.34
N ARG A 207 11.54 6.51 14.87
CA ARG A 207 10.85 5.54 15.75
C ARG A 207 11.84 4.63 16.49
N TYR A 208 12.94 4.27 15.84
CA TYR A 208 14.00 3.49 16.45
C TYR A 208 14.71 4.28 17.58
N ARG A 209 15.06 5.55 17.35
CA ARG A 209 15.65 6.43 18.35
C ARG A 209 14.69 6.74 19.51
N GLU A 210 13.42 6.95 19.22
CA GLU A 210 12.38 7.09 20.25
C GLU A 210 12.35 5.87 21.19
N ARG A 211 12.45 4.68 20.60
CA ARG A 211 12.54 3.44 21.37
C ARG A 211 13.82 3.34 22.21
N GLU A 212 14.98 3.70 21.66
CA GLU A 212 16.26 3.66 22.39
C GLU A 212 16.27 4.65 23.56
N ASN A 213 15.69 5.82 23.39
CA ASN A 213 15.66 6.87 24.40
C ASN A 213 14.45 6.76 25.34
N PHE A 214 13.64 5.73 25.20
CA PHE A 214 12.42 5.57 25.98
C PHE A 214 12.74 5.31 27.47
N LEU A 215 12.18 6.13 28.33
CA LEU A 215 12.24 5.94 29.78
C LEU A 215 10.92 5.33 30.27
N PRO A 216 10.94 4.10 30.80
CA PRO A 216 9.73 3.47 31.31
C PRO A 216 9.18 4.22 32.51
N ALA A 217 7.89 4.49 32.52
CA ALA A 217 7.16 4.99 33.67
C ALA A 217 6.24 3.90 34.22
N ASP A 218 6.13 3.87 35.53
CA ASP A 218 5.21 2.95 36.22
C ASP A 218 3.91 3.67 36.56
N SER A 219 2.80 2.93 36.46
CA SER A 219 1.50 3.31 36.98
C SER A 219 0.84 2.12 37.65
N TRP A 220 -0.15 2.36 38.48
CA TRP A 220 -0.86 1.32 39.22
C TRP A 220 -2.33 1.37 38.91
N GLN A 221 -2.87 0.21 38.57
CA GLN A 221 -4.28 0.01 38.26
C GLN A 221 -4.93 -0.75 39.39
N VAL A 222 -6.04 -0.25 39.91
CA VAL A 222 -6.84 -0.91 40.94
C VAL A 222 -8.01 -1.62 40.28
N PHE A 223 -8.21 -2.85 40.67
CA PHE A 223 -9.30 -3.70 40.20
C PHE A 223 -10.13 -4.18 41.38
N VAL A 224 -11.46 -4.26 41.13
CA VAL A 224 -12.43 -4.91 42.01
C VAL A 224 -13.01 -6.10 41.25
N SER A 225 -13.12 -7.22 41.94
CA SER A 225 -13.79 -8.43 41.44
C SER A 225 -15.14 -8.56 42.10
N LEU A 226 -16.19 -8.69 41.31
CA LEU A 226 -17.54 -8.94 41.75
C LEU A 226 -17.93 -10.39 41.43
N CYS A 227 -18.77 -10.99 42.29
CA CYS A 227 -19.29 -12.33 42.05
C CYS A 227 -20.81 -12.28 41.84
N LYS A 228 -21.27 -12.73 40.66
CA LYS A 228 -22.68 -12.92 40.35
C LYS A 228 -22.86 -14.19 39.54
N ASP A 229 -23.86 -14.99 39.83
CA ASP A 229 -24.20 -16.27 39.16
C ASP A 229 -22.97 -17.20 39.00
N ARG A 230 -22.12 -17.27 40.03
CA ARG A 230 -20.85 -18.02 40.05
C ARG A 230 -19.80 -17.51 39.05
N GLN A 231 -20.01 -16.36 38.43
CA GLN A 231 -19.03 -15.72 37.57
C GLN A 231 -18.31 -14.62 38.35
N ILE A 232 -17.00 -14.53 38.16
CA ILE A 232 -16.18 -13.46 38.69
C ILE A 232 -15.93 -12.44 37.59
N ILE A 233 -16.36 -11.21 37.81
CA ILE A 233 -16.23 -10.09 36.88
C ILE A 233 -15.22 -9.12 37.45
N LYS A 234 -14.17 -8.88 36.69
CA LYS A 234 -13.09 -7.96 37.08
C LYS A 234 -13.33 -6.57 36.46
N LEU A 235 -13.50 -5.58 37.31
CA LEU A 235 -13.71 -4.20 36.91
C LEU A 235 -12.47 -3.39 37.26
N ARG A 236 -12.09 -2.46 36.36
CA ARG A 236 -10.96 -1.58 36.53
C ARG A 236 -11.44 -0.22 37.03
N HIS A 237 -10.68 0.40 37.94
CA HIS A 237 -10.84 1.82 38.26
C HIS A 237 -10.67 2.66 37.00
N THR A 238 -11.44 3.73 36.86
CA THR A 238 -11.44 4.55 35.62
C THR A 238 -10.13 5.26 35.37
N GLU A 239 -9.33 5.51 36.39
CA GLU A 239 -8.05 6.19 36.32
C GLU A 239 -6.89 5.28 36.77
N ASP A 240 -5.70 5.53 36.21
CA ASP A 240 -4.43 4.91 36.63
C ASP A 240 -3.74 5.85 37.62
N PHE A 241 -3.12 5.31 38.65
CA PHE A 241 -2.38 6.07 39.64
C PHE A 241 -0.88 6.13 39.26
N GLN A 242 -0.28 7.32 39.38
CA GLN A 242 1.15 7.49 39.14
C GLN A 242 1.98 7.09 40.38
N GLU A 243 1.39 7.11 41.57
CA GLU A 243 2.03 6.71 42.82
C GLU A 243 1.33 5.52 43.44
N TYR A 244 2.09 4.53 43.91
CA TYR A 244 1.60 3.34 44.56
C TYR A 244 0.75 3.65 45.82
N ARG A 245 1.08 4.68 46.55
CA ARG A 245 0.36 5.07 47.77
C ARG A 245 -1.12 5.26 47.50
N TYR A 246 -1.50 6.02 46.49
CA TYR A 246 -2.92 6.29 46.18
C TYR A 246 -3.65 5.05 45.71
N ALA A 247 -2.98 4.17 44.97
CA ALA A 247 -3.54 2.88 44.57
C ALA A 247 -3.75 1.96 45.79
N SER A 248 -2.82 2.00 46.76
CA SER A 248 -2.90 1.20 47.99
C SER A 248 -3.97 1.70 48.94
N GLU A 249 -4.17 3.02 49.06
CA GLU A 249 -5.28 3.61 49.81
C GLU A 249 -6.63 3.14 49.26
N LEU A 250 -6.86 3.31 47.96
CA LEU A 250 -8.08 2.87 47.29
C LEU A 250 -8.29 1.34 47.40
N TYR A 251 -7.24 0.55 47.31
CA TYR A 251 -7.31 -0.90 47.50
C TYR A 251 -7.79 -1.24 48.91
N GLY A 252 -7.26 -0.55 49.94
CA GLY A 252 -7.68 -0.71 51.33
C GLY A 252 -9.16 -0.40 51.52
N ASP A 253 -9.59 0.74 50.98
CA ASP A 253 -10.99 1.16 51.01
C ASP A 253 -11.93 0.13 50.33
N CYS A 254 -11.56 -0.32 49.14
CA CYS A 254 -12.36 -1.31 48.42
C CYS A 254 -12.43 -2.68 49.13
N LYS A 255 -11.35 -3.09 49.79
CA LYS A 255 -11.30 -4.36 50.52
C LYS A 255 -12.22 -4.36 51.76
N ALA A 256 -12.49 -3.19 52.32
CA ALA A 256 -13.40 -3.03 53.46
C ALA A 256 -14.89 -3.10 53.05
N VAL A 257 -15.20 -2.97 51.74
CA VAL A 257 -16.57 -2.95 51.22
C VAL A 257 -17.04 -4.39 50.98
N ARG A 258 -18.19 -4.77 51.55
CA ARG A 258 -18.79 -6.09 51.32
C ARG A 258 -19.52 -6.16 49.96
N ASN A 259 -20.26 -5.13 49.62
CA ASN A 259 -21.04 -5.03 48.38
C ASN A 259 -20.73 -3.74 47.65
N ALA A 260 -20.43 -3.84 46.35
CA ALA A 260 -20.40 -2.72 45.45
C ALA A 260 -21.81 -2.49 44.84
N ARG A 261 -22.09 -1.31 44.36
CA ARG A 261 -23.38 -0.96 43.76
C ARG A 261 -23.23 -0.72 42.25
N ILE A 262 -24.07 -1.34 41.45
CA ILE A 262 -24.17 -1.10 40.01
C ILE A 262 -24.67 0.34 39.80
N ALA A 263 -23.89 1.18 39.16
CA ALA A 263 -24.25 2.55 38.83
C ALA A 263 -25.03 2.62 37.52
N ALA A 264 -24.53 1.97 36.49
CA ALA A 264 -25.15 1.96 35.17
C ALA A 264 -24.81 0.64 34.42
N VAL A 265 -25.73 0.25 33.54
CA VAL A 265 -25.52 -0.84 32.57
C VAL A 265 -25.93 -0.29 31.20
N ASN A 266 -24.97 -0.12 30.34
CA ASN A 266 -25.20 0.37 28.97
C ASN A 266 -24.97 -0.79 28.00
N ARG A 267 -25.98 -1.06 27.15
CA ARG A 267 -25.90 -2.04 26.07
C ARG A 267 -26.16 -1.34 24.75
N GLU A 268 -25.24 -1.51 23.82
CA GLU A 268 -25.32 -0.93 22.50
C GLU A 268 -25.13 -2.04 21.47
N SER A 269 -26.09 -2.20 20.56
CA SER A 269 -25.97 -3.14 19.44
C SER A 269 -25.62 -2.43 18.17
N GLU A 270 -24.69 -2.98 17.41
CA GLU A 270 -24.21 -2.41 16.15
C GLU A 270 -24.17 -3.48 15.07
N ASP A 271 -24.60 -3.12 13.86
CA ASP A 271 -24.44 -3.93 12.67
C ASP A 271 -23.19 -3.47 11.92
N ILE A 272 -22.11 -4.24 12.07
CA ILE A 272 -20.81 -3.95 11.45
C ILE A 272 -20.77 -4.56 10.06
N ARG A 273 -20.65 -3.71 9.05
CA ARG A 273 -20.56 -4.12 7.65
C ARG A 273 -19.30 -4.95 7.39
N ALA A 274 -19.40 -5.82 6.38
CA ALA A 274 -18.25 -6.57 5.89
C ALA A 274 -17.15 -5.62 5.38
N PRO A 275 -15.88 -5.99 5.56
CA PRO A 275 -14.79 -5.21 4.98
C PRO A 275 -14.82 -5.33 3.45
N ALA A 276 -14.58 -4.23 2.74
CA ALA A 276 -14.49 -4.21 1.28
C ALA A 276 -13.37 -5.14 0.75
N PRO A 277 -13.43 -5.58 -0.52
CA PRO A 277 -12.38 -6.36 -1.15
C PRO A 277 -10.98 -5.74 -0.96
N TYR A 278 -9.94 -6.49 -1.24
CA TYR A 278 -8.57 -5.98 -1.08
C TYR A 278 -8.16 -5.01 -2.20
N ASN A 279 -7.43 -3.97 -1.80
CA ASN A 279 -6.35 -3.41 -2.60
C ASN A 279 -5.01 -4.02 -2.17
N LEU A 280 -3.92 -3.68 -2.85
CA LEU A 280 -2.61 -4.26 -2.52
C LEU A 280 -2.15 -3.89 -1.09
N THR A 281 -2.38 -2.64 -0.66
CA THR A 281 -2.00 -2.17 0.68
C THR A 281 -2.67 -3.00 1.79
N GLU A 282 -3.99 -3.17 1.73
CA GLU A 282 -4.72 -3.93 2.75
C GLU A 282 -4.37 -5.44 2.70
N LEU A 283 -4.12 -5.98 1.51
CA LEU A 283 -3.65 -7.36 1.37
C LEU A 283 -2.26 -7.55 2.00
N GLN A 284 -1.32 -6.62 1.76
CA GLN A 284 0.01 -6.66 2.37
C GLN A 284 -0.05 -6.59 3.90
N LYS A 285 -0.92 -5.73 4.44
CA LYS A 285 -1.15 -5.61 5.89
C LYS A 285 -1.65 -6.91 6.49
N ASP A 286 -2.69 -7.48 5.91
CA ASP A 286 -3.27 -8.72 6.43
C ASP A 286 -2.34 -9.92 6.23
N ALA A 287 -1.64 -10.04 5.11
CA ALA A 287 -0.67 -11.09 4.89
C ALA A 287 0.53 -11.02 5.86
N ASN A 288 0.98 -9.81 6.20
CA ASN A 288 2.00 -9.63 7.23
C ASN A 288 1.47 -9.98 8.62
N ARG A 289 0.29 -9.47 8.99
CA ARG A 289 -0.34 -9.70 10.30
C ARG A 289 -0.59 -11.17 10.58
N TYR A 290 -1.16 -11.91 9.63
CA TYR A 290 -1.61 -13.29 9.87
C TYR A 290 -0.59 -14.35 9.49
N HIS A 291 0.32 -14.03 8.56
CA HIS A 291 1.23 -15.02 7.98
C HIS A 291 2.70 -14.59 8.03
N ASN A 292 3.02 -13.41 8.57
CA ASN A 292 4.37 -12.83 8.62
C ASN A 292 5.04 -12.70 7.22
N LEU A 293 4.24 -12.60 6.16
CA LEU A 293 4.77 -12.34 4.82
C LEU A 293 5.15 -10.87 4.69
N THR A 294 6.32 -10.60 4.14
CA THR A 294 6.76 -9.22 3.87
C THR A 294 5.96 -8.60 2.73
N ALA A 295 5.91 -7.28 2.69
CA ALA A 295 5.24 -6.55 1.60
C ALA A 295 5.85 -6.91 0.22
N ILE A 296 7.16 -7.18 0.18
CA ILE A 296 7.87 -7.63 -1.02
C ILE A 296 7.40 -9.01 -1.47
N GLN A 297 7.34 -9.99 -0.54
CA GLN A 297 6.85 -11.32 -0.85
C GLN A 297 5.41 -11.31 -1.37
N VAL A 298 4.53 -10.54 -0.71
CA VAL A 298 3.13 -10.42 -1.13
C VAL A 298 3.01 -9.84 -2.53
N GLN A 299 3.78 -8.81 -2.87
CA GLN A 299 3.78 -8.25 -4.22
C GLN A 299 4.27 -9.26 -5.26
N ASP A 300 5.35 -9.99 -4.99
CA ASP A 300 5.90 -10.97 -5.91
C ASP A 300 4.94 -12.16 -6.09
N ILE A 301 4.31 -12.64 -4.99
CA ILE A 301 3.29 -13.71 -5.01
C ILE A 301 2.05 -13.27 -5.80
N THR A 302 1.52 -12.09 -5.53
CA THR A 302 0.32 -11.60 -6.24
C THR A 302 0.57 -11.40 -7.72
N GLN A 303 1.76 -10.98 -8.11
CA GLN A 303 2.16 -10.93 -9.50
C GLN A 303 2.12 -12.32 -10.14
N GLY A 304 2.67 -13.34 -9.47
CA GLY A 304 2.61 -14.74 -9.94
C GLY A 304 1.19 -15.29 -10.03
N LEU A 305 0.33 -15.00 -9.06
CA LEU A 305 -1.09 -15.41 -9.09
C LEU A 305 -1.86 -14.74 -10.24
N TYR A 306 -1.57 -13.47 -10.51
CA TYR A 306 -2.14 -12.76 -11.65
C TYR A 306 -1.69 -13.36 -13.00
N GLU A 307 -0.41 -13.67 -13.13
CA GLU A 307 0.13 -14.33 -14.33
C GLU A 307 -0.45 -15.73 -14.56
N LYS A 308 -0.80 -16.43 -13.48
CA LYS A 308 -1.58 -17.68 -13.51
C LYS A 308 -3.08 -17.46 -13.76
N LYS A 309 -3.54 -16.23 -13.97
CA LYS A 309 -4.95 -15.85 -14.17
C LYS A 309 -5.88 -16.22 -13.01
N LEU A 310 -5.36 -16.33 -11.80
CA LEU A 310 -6.14 -16.72 -10.61
C LEU A 310 -6.77 -15.52 -9.88
N ILE A 311 -6.20 -14.34 -10.05
CA ILE A 311 -6.68 -13.08 -9.46
C ILE A 311 -6.68 -11.96 -10.50
N SER A 312 -7.44 -10.90 -10.23
CA SER A 312 -7.39 -9.65 -10.98
C SER A 312 -6.05 -8.92 -10.77
N TYR A 313 -5.83 -7.81 -11.51
CA TYR A 313 -4.59 -7.06 -11.45
C TYR A 313 -4.28 -6.57 -10.03
N PRO A 314 -3.10 -6.93 -9.46
CA PRO A 314 -2.88 -6.75 -8.03
C PRO A 314 -2.40 -5.34 -7.62
N ARG A 315 -1.88 -4.52 -8.56
CA ARG A 315 -1.33 -3.20 -8.23
C ARG A 315 -2.39 -2.11 -8.28
N THR A 316 -3.44 -2.28 -7.51
CA THR A 316 -4.56 -1.35 -7.42
C THR A 316 -4.66 -0.70 -6.05
N ALA A 317 -4.99 0.59 -6.03
CA ALA A 317 -5.38 1.32 -4.83
C ALA A 317 -6.87 1.17 -4.53
N SER A 318 -7.67 0.79 -5.53
CA SER A 318 -9.11 0.68 -5.42
C SER A 318 -9.54 -0.54 -4.61
N ARG A 319 -10.59 -0.37 -3.84
CA ARG A 319 -11.34 -1.43 -3.16
C ARG A 319 -12.73 -1.61 -3.76
N LEU A 320 -13.00 -0.93 -4.86
CA LEU A 320 -14.27 -0.90 -5.55
C LEU A 320 -14.25 -1.87 -6.71
N LEU A 321 -15.41 -2.32 -7.15
CA LEU A 321 -15.60 -3.14 -8.36
C LEU A 321 -16.22 -2.28 -9.45
N THR A 322 -15.78 -2.44 -10.70
CA THR A 322 -16.43 -1.88 -11.87
C THR A 322 -17.71 -2.64 -12.19
N ARG A 323 -18.62 -2.03 -12.93
CA ARG A 323 -19.93 -2.62 -13.20
C ARG A 323 -19.83 -3.94 -13.97
N ASP A 324 -18.99 -4.00 -14.99
CA ASP A 324 -18.71 -5.20 -15.78
C ASP A 324 -18.21 -6.37 -14.93
N VAL A 325 -17.24 -6.09 -14.05
CA VAL A 325 -16.69 -7.08 -13.10
C VAL A 325 -17.77 -7.53 -12.12
N TYR A 326 -18.56 -6.59 -11.61
CA TYR A 326 -19.64 -6.92 -10.69
C TYR A 326 -20.69 -7.84 -11.33
N ASP A 327 -21.10 -7.57 -12.56
CA ASP A 327 -22.12 -8.35 -13.28
C ASP A 327 -21.64 -9.80 -13.58
N THR A 328 -20.34 -10.03 -13.73
CA THR A 328 -19.75 -11.38 -13.94
C THR A 328 -19.44 -12.14 -12.64
N LEU A 329 -19.31 -11.41 -11.52
CA LEU A 329 -18.87 -11.98 -10.24
C LEU A 329 -19.78 -13.09 -9.68
N PRO A 330 -21.14 -13.04 -9.78
CA PRO A 330 -22.01 -14.12 -9.33
C PRO A 330 -21.66 -15.48 -9.98
N ALA A 331 -21.43 -15.51 -11.29
CA ALA A 331 -21.05 -16.74 -11.99
C ALA A 331 -19.65 -17.25 -11.58
N VAL A 332 -18.72 -16.34 -11.32
CA VAL A 332 -17.39 -16.68 -10.80
C VAL A 332 -17.51 -17.31 -9.41
N MET A 333 -18.31 -16.72 -8.54
CA MET A 333 -18.46 -17.16 -7.16
C MET A 333 -19.27 -18.46 -7.06
N GLU A 334 -20.24 -18.70 -7.93
CA GLU A 334 -20.96 -19.97 -8.02
C GLU A 334 -20.01 -21.16 -8.25
N LYS A 335 -19.06 -20.99 -9.19
CA LYS A 335 -18.01 -22.00 -9.45
C LYS A 335 -17.14 -22.25 -8.20
N ILE A 336 -16.84 -21.22 -7.41
CA ILE A 336 -16.05 -21.34 -6.19
C ILE A 336 -16.87 -21.99 -5.06
N LEU A 337 -18.09 -21.52 -4.85
CA LEU A 337 -18.99 -22.01 -3.80
C LEU A 337 -19.51 -23.42 -4.05
N SER A 338 -19.44 -23.93 -5.28
CA SER A 338 -19.73 -25.35 -5.58
C SER A 338 -18.69 -26.30 -5.00
N ARG A 339 -17.48 -25.82 -4.68
CA ARG A 339 -16.40 -26.62 -4.08
C ARG A 339 -16.74 -26.99 -2.65
N LYS A 340 -16.34 -28.21 -2.22
CA LYS A 340 -16.69 -28.80 -0.95
C LYS A 340 -16.36 -27.89 0.25
N GLU A 341 -15.18 -27.28 0.24
CA GLU A 341 -14.65 -26.42 1.32
C GLU A 341 -15.42 -25.11 1.50
N PHE A 342 -16.06 -24.58 0.44
CA PHE A 342 -16.76 -23.29 0.46
C PHE A 342 -18.29 -23.41 0.38
N ARG A 343 -18.82 -24.61 0.14
CA ARG A 343 -20.26 -24.86 -0.04
C ARG A 343 -21.13 -24.35 1.12
N GLN A 344 -20.61 -24.37 2.33
CA GLN A 344 -21.33 -23.89 3.51
C GLN A 344 -21.67 -22.40 3.45
N TYR A 345 -20.90 -21.61 2.69
CA TYR A 345 -21.09 -20.16 2.58
C TYR A 345 -22.07 -19.76 1.47
N ALA A 346 -22.41 -20.68 0.55
CA ALA A 346 -23.27 -20.40 -0.60
C ALA A 346 -24.65 -19.84 -0.23
N LYS A 347 -25.20 -20.24 0.93
CA LYS A 347 -26.50 -19.75 1.40
C LYS A 347 -26.42 -18.39 2.14
N MET A 348 -25.22 -17.93 2.45
CA MET A 348 -24.99 -16.72 3.27
C MET A 348 -24.53 -15.53 2.42
N THR A 349 -24.01 -15.80 1.21
CA THR A 349 -23.55 -14.77 0.28
C THR A 349 -24.72 -14.26 -0.56
N ASP A 350 -24.80 -12.94 -0.71
CA ASP A 350 -25.79 -12.27 -1.56
C ASP A 350 -25.05 -11.37 -2.59
N PHE A 351 -25.04 -11.80 -3.83
CA PHE A 351 -24.43 -11.06 -4.93
C PHE A 351 -25.43 -10.19 -5.69
N ALA A 352 -26.73 -10.31 -5.41
CA ALA A 352 -27.77 -9.53 -6.09
C ALA A 352 -27.88 -8.09 -5.55
N ALA A 353 -27.51 -7.88 -4.28
CA ALA A 353 -27.54 -6.60 -3.62
C ALA A 353 -26.19 -6.27 -2.98
N PRO A 354 -25.20 -5.77 -3.76
CA PRO A 354 -23.91 -5.41 -3.20
C PRO A 354 -24.09 -4.27 -2.20
N PRO A 355 -23.25 -4.22 -1.15
CA PRO A 355 -23.13 -3.01 -0.35
C PRO A 355 -22.78 -1.83 -1.26
N SER A 356 -23.45 -0.68 -1.06
CA SER A 356 -23.30 0.54 -1.87
C SER A 356 -21.85 1.02 -2.07
N ASP A 357 -20.97 0.60 -1.18
CA ASP A 357 -19.57 0.99 -1.12
C ASP A 357 -18.64 0.15 -2.02
N ILE A 358 -19.16 -0.93 -2.63
CA ILE A 358 -18.37 -1.85 -3.45
C ILE A 358 -18.45 -1.50 -4.93
N SER A 359 -19.60 -1.03 -5.42
CA SER A 359 -19.78 -0.62 -6.81
C SER A 359 -19.62 0.89 -6.94
N ALA A 360 -18.55 1.35 -7.59
CA ALA A 360 -18.45 2.75 -7.98
C ALA A 360 -18.80 2.91 -9.46
N GLN A 361 -19.60 3.91 -9.74
CA GLN A 361 -19.62 4.54 -11.06
C GLN A 361 -18.30 5.32 -11.19
N GLY A 362 -17.37 4.82 -12.01
CA GLY A 362 -16.17 5.55 -12.40
C GLY A 362 -14.93 5.33 -11.53
N THR A 363 -14.40 4.13 -11.45
CA THR A 363 -12.99 3.93 -11.08
C THR A 363 -12.11 4.36 -12.23
N THR A 364 -11.18 5.27 -11.98
CA THR A 364 -10.25 5.79 -12.99
C THR A 364 -9.17 4.78 -13.38
N ASP A 365 -8.90 3.80 -12.49
CA ASP A 365 -7.83 2.82 -12.64
C ASP A 365 -8.37 1.38 -12.61
N HIS A 366 -7.63 0.48 -11.96
CA HIS A 366 -8.03 -0.92 -11.78
C HIS A 366 -9.01 -1.09 -10.62
N HIS A 367 -9.93 -2.06 -10.74
CA HIS A 367 -10.81 -2.46 -9.64
C HIS A 367 -10.05 -3.21 -8.52
N ALA A 368 -10.76 -3.54 -7.45
CA ALA A 368 -10.22 -4.31 -6.32
C ALA A 368 -9.64 -5.67 -6.73
N ILE A 369 -8.76 -6.20 -5.88
CA ILE A 369 -8.18 -7.54 -6.08
C ILE A 369 -9.23 -8.59 -5.69
N ILE A 370 -9.65 -9.37 -6.67
CA ILE A 370 -10.60 -10.49 -6.52
C ILE A 370 -10.09 -11.74 -7.25
N VAL A 371 -10.70 -12.88 -6.96
CA VAL A 371 -10.43 -14.12 -7.66
C VAL A 371 -11.20 -14.17 -9.00
N THR A 372 -10.62 -14.83 -10.00
CA THR A 372 -11.22 -14.95 -11.35
C THR A 372 -12.13 -16.18 -11.54
N GLY A 373 -12.20 -17.06 -10.53
CA GLY A 373 -12.94 -18.33 -10.64
C GLY A 373 -12.18 -19.46 -11.35
N MET A 374 -11.01 -19.17 -11.93
CA MET A 374 -10.14 -20.22 -12.45
C MET A 374 -9.74 -21.19 -11.33
N PRO A 375 -9.76 -22.52 -11.57
CA PRO A 375 -9.32 -23.47 -10.57
C PRO A 375 -7.83 -23.26 -10.29
N PRO A 376 -7.41 -23.07 -9.03
CA PRO A 376 -6.00 -23.03 -8.70
C PRO A 376 -5.40 -24.42 -9.02
N GLY A 377 -4.40 -24.44 -9.88
CA GLY A 377 -3.54 -25.59 -10.05
C GLY A 377 -2.68 -25.85 -8.80
N THR A 378 -1.50 -26.41 -8.98
CA THR A 378 -0.56 -26.55 -7.88
C THR A 378 -0.02 -25.18 -7.45
N LEU A 379 -0.34 -24.77 -6.23
CA LEU A 379 0.19 -23.58 -5.58
C LEU A 379 1.19 -23.99 -4.50
N ASN A 380 2.26 -23.23 -4.34
CA ASN A 380 3.13 -23.39 -3.18
C ASN A 380 2.41 -22.86 -1.91
N LYS A 381 3.02 -23.09 -0.74
CA LYS A 381 2.41 -22.74 0.56
C LYS A 381 2.09 -21.25 0.68
N GLU A 382 2.99 -20.37 0.27
CA GLU A 382 2.81 -18.92 0.38
C GLU A 382 1.78 -18.41 -0.63
N GLU A 383 1.80 -18.91 -1.87
CA GLU A 383 0.76 -18.63 -2.88
C GLU A 383 -0.63 -19.05 -2.38
N GLN A 384 -0.73 -20.24 -1.76
CA GLN A 384 -2.00 -20.73 -1.21
C GLN A 384 -2.52 -19.82 -0.09
N LEU A 385 -1.65 -19.32 0.80
CA LEU A 385 -2.03 -18.39 1.87
C LEU A 385 -2.59 -17.08 1.30
N VAL A 386 -1.86 -16.47 0.35
CA VAL A 386 -2.28 -15.19 -0.26
C VAL A 386 -3.56 -15.37 -1.09
N TYR A 387 -3.68 -16.45 -1.86
CA TYR A 387 -4.90 -16.76 -2.61
C TYR A 387 -6.10 -16.95 -1.68
N THR A 388 -5.92 -17.65 -0.56
CA THR A 388 -6.98 -17.86 0.44
C THR A 388 -7.42 -16.54 1.08
N LEU A 389 -6.48 -15.62 1.37
CA LEU A 389 -6.83 -14.29 1.87
C LEU A 389 -7.70 -13.52 0.88
N ILE A 390 -7.33 -13.51 -0.41
CA ILE A 390 -8.08 -12.80 -1.47
C ILE A 390 -9.47 -13.42 -1.62
N LEU A 391 -9.55 -14.74 -1.74
CA LEU A 391 -10.81 -15.46 -1.87
C LEU A 391 -11.72 -15.21 -0.67
N GLY A 392 -11.20 -15.37 0.54
CA GLY A 392 -11.99 -15.18 1.75
C GLY A 392 -12.47 -13.73 1.91
N ARG A 393 -11.65 -12.73 1.57
CA ARG A 393 -12.06 -11.32 1.58
C ARG A 393 -13.12 -11.02 0.52
N THR A 394 -13.03 -11.64 -0.66
CA THR A 394 -14.07 -11.54 -1.68
C THR A 394 -15.40 -12.13 -1.16
N LEU A 395 -15.36 -13.26 -0.47
CA LEU A 395 -16.55 -13.84 0.16
C LEU A 395 -17.10 -12.96 1.28
N GLU A 396 -16.25 -12.48 2.21
CA GLU A 396 -16.66 -11.59 3.31
C GLU A 396 -17.43 -10.37 2.79
N ALA A 397 -16.96 -9.76 1.71
CA ALA A 397 -17.55 -8.55 1.13
C ALA A 397 -19.01 -8.72 0.68
N PHE A 398 -19.44 -9.95 0.37
CA PHE A 398 -20.80 -10.29 -0.04
C PHE A 398 -21.61 -11.03 1.02
N MET A 399 -21.14 -11.01 2.28
CA MET A 399 -21.87 -11.59 3.39
C MET A 399 -22.63 -10.52 4.17
N PRO A 400 -23.70 -10.90 4.89
CA PRO A 400 -24.43 -9.97 5.74
C PRO A 400 -23.55 -9.39 6.85
N SER A 401 -23.96 -8.24 7.36
CA SER A 401 -23.29 -7.57 8.48
C SER A 401 -23.17 -8.50 9.70
N CYS A 402 -22.10 -8.31 10.45
CA CYS A 402 -21.94 -8.90 11.76
C CYS A 402 -22.69 -8.05 12.79
N ARG A 403 -23.55 -8.66 13.60
CA ARG A 403 -24.23 -7.95 14.70
C ARG A 403 -23.52 -8.21 16.01
N VAL A 404 -23.08 -7.13 16.64
CA VAL A 404 -22.29 -7.14 17.87
C VAL A 404 -23.05 -6.33 18.93
N GLU A 405 -23.07 -6.84 20.16
CA GLU A 405 -23.54 -6.09 21.33
C GLU A 405 -22.33 -5.74 22.20
N TYR A 406 -22.14 -4.48 22.47
CA TYR A 406 -21.17 -3.97 23.43
C TYR A 406 -21.87 -3.71 24.76
N THR A 407 -21.29 -4.19 25.85
CA THR A 407 -21.82 -3.99 27.20
C THR A 407 -20.80 -3.26 28.06
N THR A 408 -21.21 -2.14 28.64
CA THR A 408 -20.43 -1.39 29.62
C THR A 408 -21.18 -1.44 30.96
N ILE A 409 -20.51 -1.89 32.01
CA ILE A 409 -21.03 -1.87 33.37
C ILE A 409 -20.18 -0.95 34.21
N ASP A 410 -20.82 0.07 34.75
CA ASP A 410 -20.23 1.00 35.72
C ASP A 410 -20.69 0.63 37.13
N VAL A 411 -19.73 0.63 38.05
CA VAL A 411 -19.92 0.21 39.44
C VAL A 411 -19.31 1.24 40.37
N VAL A 412 -19.97 1.50 41.50
CA VAL A 412 -19.42 2.26 42.61
C VAL A 412 -18.99 1.33 43.73
N CYS A 413 -17.72 1.36 44.10
CA CYS A 413 -17.15 0.67 45.25
C CYS A 413 -16.29 1.66 46.03
N ALA A 414 -16.45 1.75 47.36
CA ALA A 414 -15.76 2.75 48.20
C ALA A 414 -15.88 4.19 47.68
N ALA A 415 -17.08 4.58 47.24
CA ALA A 415 -17.37 5.89 46.61
C ALA A 415 -16.54 6.20 45.33
N ARG A 416 -15.87 5.23 44.74
CA ARG A 416 -15.09 5.34 43.53
C ARG A 416 -15.70 4.53 42.38
N LYS A 417 -15.43 5.01 41.15
CA LYS A 417 -16.01 4.43 39.93
C LYS A 417 -15.11 3.38 39.31
N PHE A 418 -15.68 2.22 39.03
CA PHE A 418 -15.04 1.12 38.32
C PHE A 418 -15.88 0.77 37.10
N SER A 419 -15.23 0.31 36.05
CA SER A 419 -15.93 -0.06 34.81
C SER A 419 -15.36 -1.34 34.21
N VAL A 420 -16.21 -2.06 33.52
CA VAL A 420 -15.83 -3.15 32.63
C VAL A 420 -16.56 -3.00 31.30
N GLN A 421 -15.85 -3.26 30.22
CA GLN A 421 -16.40 -3.26 28.88
C GLN A 421 -16.14 -4.61 28.24
N THR A 422 -17.17 -5.19 27.62
CA THR A 422 -17.09 -6.45 26.88
C THR A 422 -17.93 -6.36 25.62
N TYR A 423 -17.73 -7.31 24.71
CA TYR A 423 -18.63 -7.48 23.59
C TYR A 423 -19.04 -8.94 23.43
N ARG A 424 -20.18 -9.15 22.77
CA ARG A 424 -20.62 -10.47 22.30
C ARG A 424 -21.12 -10.40 20.87
N VAL A 425 -20.84 -11.44 20.10
CA VAL A 425 -21.32 -11.56 18.73
C VAL A 425 -22.71 -12.17 18.75
N LEU A 426 -23.73 -11.40 18.36
CA LEU A 426 -25.12 -11.85 18.27
C LEU A 426 -25.38 -12.60 16.95
N LYS A 427 -24.79 -12.09 15.84
CA LYS A 427 -24.85 -12.70 14.51
C LYS A 427 -23.50 -12.59 13.84
N LYS A 428 -22.91 -13.73 13.46
CA LYS A 428 -21.55 -13.75 12.91
C LYS A 428 -21.42 -13.03 11.58
N GLY A 429 -22.40 -13.18 10.68
CA GLY A 429 -22.30 -12.59 9.34
C GLY A 429 -20.96 -12.94 8.67
N TRP A 430 -20.27 -11.92 8.14
CA TRP A 430 -18.97 -12.06 7.49
C TRP A 430 -17.84 -12.63 8.36
N LEU A 431 -17.92 -12.50 9.68
CA LEU A 431 -16.97 -13.15 10.61
C LEU A 431 -16.92 -14.67 10.46
N SER A 432 -17.93 -15.29 9.84
CA SER A 432 -17.98 -16.75 9.64
C SER A 432 -16.86 -17.28 8.75
N ILE A 433 -16.22 -16.41 7.93
CA ILE A 433 -15.15 -16.81 7.00
C ILE A 433 -13.82 -16.99 7.76
N PHE A 434 -13.34 -15.95 8.43
CA PHE A 434 -12.01 -15.94 9.06
C PHE A 434 -12.03 -15.74 10.57
N GLY A 435 -13.18 -15.42 11.19
CA GLY A 435 -13.27 -15.15 12.62
C GLY A 435 -12.42 -13.96 13.08
N ARG A 436 -12.31 -12.90 12.26
CA ARG A 436 -11.44 -11.73 12.51
C ARG A 436 -12.02 -10.80 13.57
N GLU A 437 -12.18 -11.30 14.80
CA GLU A 437 -12.83 -10.57 15.90
C GLU A 437 -12.11 -9.26 16.28
N HIS A 438 -10.81 -9.15 16.02
CA HIS A 438 -10.06 -7.90 16.25
C HIS A 438 -10.62 -6.70 15.46
N LEU A 439 -11.34 -6.91 14.35
CA LEU A 439 -11.97 -5.85 13.57
C LEU A 439 -13.23 -5.29 14.25
N ILE A 440 -13.78 -6.02 15.23
CA ILE A 440 -14.97 -5.62 15.98
C ILE A 440 -14.67 -5.33 17.46
N ALA A 441 -13.52 -5.76 17.98
CA ALA A 441 -13.10 -5.54 19.36
C ALA A 441 -12.61 -4.09 19.54
N ARG A 442 -13.46 -3.21 20.05
CA ARG A 442 -13.12 -1.83 20.37
C ARG A 442 -12.07 -1.78 21.49
N GLY A 443 -10.90 -1.17 21.25
CA GLY A 443 -9.89 -0.94 22.28
C GLY A 443 -9.38 -2.20 23.01
N GLY A 444 -9.46 -3.37 22.38
CA GLY A 444 -9.02 -4.64 22.99
C GLY A 444 -9.99 -5.22 24.01
N MET A 445 -11.28 -4.85 23.97
CA MET A 445 -12.32 -5.43 24.80
C MET A 445 -12.35 -6.95 24.69
N PRO A 446 -12.51 -7.70 25.80
CA PRO A 446 -12.67 -9.15 25.75
C PRO A 446 -14.05 -9.53 25.18
N CYS A 447 -14.09 -10.60 24.39
CA CYS A 447 -15.33 -11.27 23.99
C CYS A 447 -15.85 -12.08 25.17
N SER A 448 -16.84 -11.56 25.87
CA SER A 448 -17.40 -12.22 27.08
C SER A 448 -18.86 -11.85 27.29
N ALA A 449 -19.68 -12.84 27.62
CA ALA A 449 -21.02 -12.57 28.11
C ALA A 449 -20.95 -12.27 29.60
N LEU A 450 -21.51 -11.15 30.03
CA LEU A 450 -21.64 -10.76 31.41
C LEU A 450 -23.02 -11.20 31.93
N PRO A 451 -23.15 -11.52 33.24
CA PRO A 451 -24.45 -11.69 33.88
C PRO A 451 -25.34 -10.45 33.74
N ASP A 452 -26.62 -10.63 33.86
CA ASP A 452 -27.55 -9.52 33.85
C ASP A 452 -27.50 -8.75 35.18
N PHE A 453 -27.26 -7.46 35.07
CA PHE A 453 -27.23 -6.51 36.18
C PHE A 453 -28.32 -5.47 36.04
N SER A 454 -28.81 -5.00 37.19
CA SER A 454 -29.74 -3.87 37.24
C SER A 454 -29.10 -2.65 37.92
N PRO A 455 -29.34 -1.42 37.46
CA PRO A 455 -28.88 -0.21 38.15
C PRO A 455 -29.38 -0.19 39.60
N GLY A 456 -28.50 0.16 40.55
CA GLY A 456 -28.78 0.18 41.98
C GLY A 456 -28.56 -1.18 42.69
N GLU A 457 -28.37 -2.27 41.96
CA GLU A 457 -28.18 -3.61 42.52
C GLU A 457 -26.90 -3.68 43.37
N PRO A 458 -26.98 -4.20 44.62
CA PRO A 458 -25.79 -4.51 45.41
C PRO A 458 -25.19 -5.85 44.98
N VAL A 459 -23.90 -5.89 44.66
CA VAL A 459 -23.18 -7.11 44.23
C VAL A 459 -22.01 -7.38 45.15
N PRO A 460 -21.84 -8.62 45.66
CA PRO A 460 -20.75 -8.96 46.55
C PRO A 460 -19.38 -8.72 45.93
N VAL A 461 -18.48 -8.05 46.65
CA VAL A 461 -17.09 -7.91 46.34
C VAL A 461 -16.37 -9.21 46.71
N SER A 462 -15.88 -9.92 45.71
CA SER A 462 -15.15 -11.18 45.91
C SER A 462 -13.65 -11.00 46.04
N GLY A 463 -13.13 -9.83 45.68
CA GLY A 463 -11.70 -9.50 45.81
C GLY A 463 -11.32 -8.15 45.22
N CYS A 464 -10.15 -7.70 45.61
CA CYS A 464 -9.51 -6.51 45.06
C CYS A 464 -8.06 -6.82 44.74
N ASN A 465 -7.49 -6.16 43.73
CA ASN A 465 -6.06 -6.27 43.46
C ASN A 465 -5.49 -5.00 42.82
N ILE A 466 -4.20 -4.79 43.04
CA ILE A 466 -3.42 -3.73 42.38
C ILE A 466 -2.53 -4.39 41.34
N VAL A 467 -2.48 -3.82 40.15
CA VAL A 467 -1.58 -4.26 39.06
C VAL A 467 -0.65 -3.10 38.72
N ARG A 468 0.65 -3.37 38.82
CA ARG A 468 1.66 -2.43 38.29
C ARG A 468 1.68 -2.56 36.79
N LYS A 469 1.51 -1.45 36.12
CA LYS A 469 1.63 -1.31 34.67
C LYS A 469 2.87 -0.47 34.37
N ARG A 470 3.76 -1.04 33.61
CA ARG A 470 4.95 -0.32 33.13
C ARG A 470 4.75 0.04 31.68
N THR A 471 5.01 1.31 31.34
CA THR A 471 4.95 1.70 29.93
C THR A 471 6.02 0.97 29.13
N LEU A 472 5.69 0.59 27.92
CA LEU A 472 6.61 -0.10 27.00
C LEU A 472 7.00 0.87 25.87
N PRO A 473 8.23 0.78 25.38
CA PRO A 473 8.63 1.56 24.22
C PRO A 473 7.82 1.15 22.99
N VAL A 474 7.63 2.09 22.08
CA VAL A 474 7.00 1.80 20.78
C VAL A 474 7.78 0.70 20.07
N SER A 475 7.10 -0.29 19.51
CA SER A 475 7.73 -1.35 18.74
C SER A 475 8.35 -0.77 17.45
N PRO A 476 9.47 -1.32 16.95
CA PRO A 476 9.90 -1.02 15.59
C PRO A 476 8.79 -1.34 14.59
N TYR A 477 8.86 -0.76 13.40
CA TYR A 477 7.86 -1.01 12.37
C TYR A 477 7.83 -2.48 11.93
N THR A 478 6.63 -3.06 11.81
CA THR A 478 6.37 -4.22 10.97
C THR A 478 6.12 -3.74 9.54
N ASP A 479 6.15 -4.64 8.55
CA ASP A 479 5.77 -4.27 7.18
C ASP A 479 4.33 -3.75 7.10
N GLU A 480 3.40 -4.36 7.86
CA GLU A 480 2.02 -3.90 7.98
C GLU A 480 1.94 -2.42 8.40
N GLU A 481 2.64 -2.08 9.49
CA GLU A 481 2.65 -0.71 10.02
C GLU A 481 3.36 0.26 9.09
N LEU A 482 4.49 -0.16 8.46
CA LEU A 482 5.28 0.66 7.56
C LEU A 482 4.53 1.00 6.27
N VAL A 483 3.94 -0.01 5.61
CA VAL A 483 3.12 0.20 4.41
C VAL A 483 1.90 1.05 4.74
N GLY A 484 1.26 0.81 5.90
CA GLY A 484 0.16 1.64 6.40
C GLY A 484 0.57 3.09 6.69
N TYR A 485 1.77 3.31 7.24
CA TYR A 485 2.32 4.66 7.41
C TYR A 485 2.56 5.35 6.06
N MET A 486 3.23 4.67 5.13
CA MET A 486 3.48 5.21 3.79
C MET A 486 2.18 5.59 3.07
N ASP A 487 1.14 4.77 3.22
CA ASP A 487 -0.19 5.03 2.64
C ASP A 487 -0.82 6.31 3.20
N ARG A 488 -0.94 6.40 4.51
CA ARG A 488 -1.52 7.59 5.20
C ARG A 488 -0.73 8.87 4.98
N SER A 489 0.58 8.78 4.80
CA SER A 489 1.47 9.93 4.57
C SER A 489 1.66 10.27 3.09
N GLY A 490 0.97 9.60 2.17
CA GLY A 490 1.11 9.84 0.73
C GLY A 490 2.50 9.51 0.17
N LEU A 491 3.25 8.62 0.85
CA LEU A 491 4.60 8.23 0.47
C LEU A 491 4.58 7.09 -0.55
N GLY A 492 4.75 7.43 -1.80
CA GLY A 492 4.71 6.50 -2.92
C GLY A 492 3.30 6.03 -3.28
N THR A 493 3.16 5.48 -4.46
CA THR A 493 1.93 4.83 -4.94
C THR A 493 1.91 3.37 -4.49
N VAL A 494 0.77 2.71 -4.61
CA VAL A 494 0.61 1.27 -4.36
C VAL A 494 1.66 0.45 -5.11
N SER A 495 1.97 0.84 -6.36
CA SER A 495 2.95 0.16 -7.21
C SER A 495 4.41 0.37 -6.77
N THR A 496 4.71 1.46 -6.07
CA THR A 496 6.09 1.89 -5.80
C THR A 496 6.55 1.66 -4.37
N ARG A 497 5.64 1.59 -3.38
CA ARG A 497 5.98 1.46 -1.94
C ARG A 497 6.91 0.28 -1.67
N THR A 498 6.58 -0.88 -2.20
CA THR A 498 7.39 -2.10 -2.03
C THR A 498 8.79 -1.95 -2.62
N ASN A 499 8.91 -1.28 -3.79
CA ASN A 499 10.21 -1.03 -4.41
C ASN A 499 11.05 -0.06 -3.59
N ILE A 500 10.43 0.89 -2.88
CA ILE A 500 11.14 1.79 -1.97
C ILE A 500 11.71 1.01 -0.78
N ILE A 501 10.93 0.13 -0.16
CA ILE A 501 11.39 -0.75 0.93
C ILE A 501 12.53 -1.65 0.42
N ARG A 502 12.37 -2.27 -0.76
CA ARG A 502 13.42 -3.08 -1.40
C ARG A 502 14.71 -2.28 -1.63
N THR A 503 14.60 -1.05 -2.13
CA THR A 503 15.75 -0.16 -2.34
C THR A 503 16.48 0.16 -1.04
N LEU A 504 15.75 0.43 0.04
CA LEU A 504 16.36 0.69 1.36
C LEU A 504 17.09 -0.54 1.91
N LEU A 505 16.56 -1.76 1.69
CA LEU A 505 17.21 -3.02 2.04
C LEU A 505 18.47 -3.26 1.20
N GLU A 506 18.41 -3.15 -0.12
CA GLU A 506 19.53 -3.34 -1.05
C GLU A 506 20.68 -2.37 -0.78
N ARG A 507 20.34 -1.12 -0.42
CA ARG A 507 21.33 -0.10 -0.03
C ARG A 507 21.85 -0.26 1.38
N LYS A 508 21.33 -1.25 2.10
CA LYS A 508 21.70 -1.56 3.48
C LYS A 508 21.46 -0.40 4.45
N TYR A 509 20.42 0.39 4.22
CA TYR A 509 19.97 1.39 5.18
C TYR A 509 19.10 0.79 6.28
N ILE A 510 18.30 -0.23 5.92
CA ILE A 510 17.45 -0.99 6.82
C ILE A 510 17.72 -2.48 6.70
N ARG A 511 17.26 -3.24 7.67
CA ARG A 511 17.28 -4.70 7.67
C ARG A 511 16.07 -5.26 8.42
N TYR A 512 15.73 -6.48 8.17
CA TYR A 512 14.78 -7.21 9.02
C TYR A 512 15.45 -7.74 10.28
N SER A 513 14.71 -7.68 11.41
CA SER A 513 15.02 -8.34 12.67
C SER A 513 13.77 -9.07 13.16
N GLY A 514 13.67 -10.37 12.84
CA GLY A 514 12.41 -11.08 12.91
C GLY A 514 11.38 -10.43 11.99
N LYS A 515 10.21 -10.09 12.53
CA LYS A 515 9.13 -9.40 11.78
C LYS A 515 9.30 -7.87 11.68
N TYR A 516 10.32 -7.32 12.31
CA TYR A 516 10.51 -5.88 12.41
C TYR A 516 11.50 -5.35 11.38
N VAL A 517 11.21 -4.18 10.85
CA VAL A 517 12.10 -3.38 10.02
C VAL A 517 12.87 -2.42 10.94
N ILE A 518 14.19 -2.54 10.97
CA ILE A 518 15.05 -1.70 11.80
C ILE A 518 16.16 -1.05 10.96
N PRO A 519 16.65 0.14 11.37
CA PRO A 519 17.76 0.77 10.67
C PRO A 519 19.06 0.01 10.93
N THR A 520 20.00 0.10 10.00
CA THR A 520 21.39 -0.32 10.19
C THR A 520 22.22 0.86 10.72
N PRO A 521 23.45 0.64 11.19
CA PRO A 521 24.36 1.76 11.54
C PRO A 521 24.54 2.75 10.37
N LYS A 522 24.60 2.26 9.13
CA LYS A 522 24.64 3.11 7.93
C LYS A 522 23.36 3.94 7.78
N GLY A 523 22.20 3.34 8.02
CA GLY A 523 20.91 4.04 7.96
C GLY A 523 20.78 5.12 9.01
N LEU A 524 21.20 4.85 10.24
CA LEU A 524 21.21 5.83 11.34
C LEU A 524 22.15 7.00 11.05
N PHE A 525 23.39 6.71 10.63
CA PHE A 525 24.34 7.75 10.25
C PHE A 525 23.78 8.64 9.13
N PHE A 526 23.15 8.02 8.13
CA PHE A 526 22.57 8.76 7.02
C PHE A 526 21.38 9.63 7.48
N TYR A 527 20.52 9.09 8.34
CA TYR A 527 19.42 9.83 8.95
C TYR A 527 19.93 11.05 9.73
N GLU A 528 20.93 10.88 10.60
CA GLU A 528 21.53 11.96 11.38
C GLU A 528 22.12 13.07 10.50
N THR A 529 22.56 12.71 9.30
CA THR A 529 23.06 13.69 8.33
C THR A 529 21.94 14.52 7.69
N VAL A 530 20.76 13.91 7.46
CA VAL A 530 19.67 14.52 6.66
C VAL A 530 18.41 14.87 7.50
N CYS A 531 18.36 14.48 8.77
CA CYS A 531 17.22 14.82 9.64
C CYS A 531 17.15 16.35 9.82
N GLY A 532 16.00 16.92 9.53
CA GLY A 532 15.82 18.38 9.50
C GLY A 532 15.95 19.04 8.13
N MET A 533 16.40 18.30 7.11
CA MET A 533 16.33 18.78 5.72
C MET A 533 14.93 18.58 5.14
N LYS A 534 14.54 19.44 4.21
CA LYS A 534 13.26 19.33 3.47
C LYS A 534 13.08 17.97 2.79
N VAL A 535 14.14 17.35 2.29
CA VAL A 535 14.10 16.05 1.63
C VAL A 535 13.72 14.89 2.56
N ALA A 536 13.84 15.08 3.87
CA ALA A 536 13.42 14.10 4.89
C ALA A 536 11.96 14.30 5.35
N ASP A 537 11.31 15.40 4.95
CA ASP A 537 9.93 15.72 5.30
C ASP A 537 8.93 15.09 4.30
N THR A 538 7.83 14.59 4.82
CA THR A 538 6.74 14.00 4.02
C THR A 538 5.95 15.06 3.25
N SER A 539 5.94 16.31 3.71
CA SER A 539 5.17 17.42 3.11
C SER A 539 5.60 17.72 1.67
N LEU A 540 6.89 17.55 1.35
CA LEU A 540 7.39 17.71 -0.01
C LEU A 540 6.70 16.74 -0.98
N THR A 541 6.53 15.48 -0.58
CA THR A 541 5.89 14.45 -1.42
C THR A 541 4.40 14.69 -1.60
N SER A 542 3.68 14.99 -0.52
CA SER A 542 2.23 15.24 -0.58
C SER A 542 1.89 16.51 -1.36
N GLY A 543 2.71 17.55 -1.28
CA GLY A 543 2.57 18.77 -2.07
C GLY A 543 2.67 18.50 -3.57
N TRP A 544 3.66 17.73 -4.00
CA TRP A 544 3.82 17.37 -5.41
C TRP A 544 2.64 16.57 -5.97
N GLU A 545 2.11 15.60 -5.23
CA GLU A 545 0.96 14.81 -5.72
C GLU A 545 -0.29 15.69 -5.91
N ALA A 546 -0.50 16.70 -5.05
CA ALA A 546 -1.57 17.67 -5.23
C ALA A 546 -1.37 18.54 -6.48
N GLU A 547 -0.14 18.98 -6.75
CA GLU A 547 0.18 19.77 -7.96
C GLU A 547 0.07 18.92 -9.24
N LEU A 548 0.55 17.67 -9.21
CA LEU A 548 0.40 16.73 -10.33
C LEU A 548 -1.08 16.47 -10.67
N ALA A 549 -1.95 16.37 -9.66
CA ALA A 549 -3.39 16.27 -9.89
C ALA A 549 -3.98 17.55 -10.56
N ARG A 550 -3.41 18.72 -10.28
CA ARG A 550 -3.79 19.97 -10.98
C ARG A 550 -3.34 19.99 -12.43
N ILE A 551 -2.17 19.41 -12.74
CA ILE A 551 -1.71 19.24 -14.14
C ILE A 551 -2.69 18.34 -14.91
N GLU A 552 -3.09 17.22 -14.35
CA GLU A 552 -4.11 16.35 -14.98
C GLU A 552 -5.42 17.07 -15.29
N GLN A 553 -5.80 18.01 -14.41
CA GLN A 553 -7.01 18.81 -14.59
C GLN A 553 -6.81 20.00 -15.56
N GLY A 554 -5.61 20.17 -16.11
CA GLY A 554 -5.25 21.33 -16.94
C GLY A 554 -5.21 22.66 -16.18
N LYS A 555 -5.07 22.64 -14.84
CA LYS A 555 -5.06 23.82 -13.96
C LYS A 555 -3.65 24.29 -13.57
N LEU A 556 -2.63 23.58 -13.97
CA LEU A 556 -1.22 23.88 -13.75
C LEU A 556 -0.43 23.36 -14.94
N THR A 557 0.56 24.09 -15.38
CA THR A 557 1.44 23.64 -16.47
C THR A 557 2.63 22.83 -15.93
N GLN A 558 3.24 22.04 -16.81
CA GLN A 558 4.47 21.30 -16.50
C GLN A 558 5.61 22.26 -16.11
N GLU A 559 5.76 23.38 -16.83
CA GLU A 559 6.80 24.37 -16.62
C GLU A 559 6.68 25.03 -15.24
N GLU A 560 5.47 25.43 -14.85
CA GLU A 560 5.22 26.02 -13.53
C GLU A 560 5.58 25.06 -12.41
N PHE A 561 5.15 23.80 -12.52
CA PHE A 561 5.47 22.76 -11.55
C PHE A 561 6.98 22.51 -11.45
N LEU A 562 7.65 22.28 -12.58
CA LEU A 562 9.10 22.02 -12.62
C LEU A 562 9.92 23.21 -12.15
N GLY A 563 9.45 24.43 -12.39
CA GLY A 563 10.03 25.66 -11.84
C GLY A 563 10.03 25.65 -10.30
N GLY A 564 8.89 25.30 -9.68
CA GLY A 564 8.78 25.13 -8.22
C GLY A 564 9.69 24.03 -7.68
N VAL A 565 9.75 22.89 -8.38
CA VAL A 565 10.66 21.79 -8.03
C VAL A 565 12.13 22.23 -8.10
N LEU A 566 12.52 22.99 -9.10
CA LEU A 566 13.90 23.46 -9.25
C LEU A 566 14.34 24.34 -8.07
N GLU A 567 13.46 25.21 -7.58
CA GLU A 567 13.76 26.02 -6.39
C GLU A 567 13.94 25.12 -5.13
N GLN A 568 13.11 24.12 -4.97
CA GLN A 568 13.27 23.15 -3.88
C GLN A 568 14.58 22.36 -3.99
N VAL A 569 15.01 22.00 -5.19
CA VAL A 569 16.31 21.34 -5.44
C VAL A 569 17.48 22.25 -5.08
N LYS A 570 17.41 23.55 -5.40
CA LYS A 570 18.42 24.54 -4.99
C LYS A 570 18.51 24.63 -3.46
N GLU A 571 17.38 24.66 -2.77
CA GLU A 571 17.36 24.66 -1.30
C GLU A 571 18.02 23.40 -0.72
N VAL A 572 17.61 22.21 -1.16
CA VAL A 572 18.16 20.93 -0.69
C VAL A 572 19.66 20.83 -0.96
N THR A 573 20.10 21.18 -2.16
CA THR A 573 21.55 21.15 -2.49
C THR A 573 22.34 22.20 -1.70
N GLY A 574 21.75 23.35 -1.41
CA GLY A 574 22.31 24.39 -0.54
C GLY A 574 22.42 23.92 0.92
N GLU A 575 21.44 23.19 1.45
CA GLU A 575 21.51 22.55 2.78
C GLU A 575 22.66 21.55 2.84
N ILE A 576 22.81 20.70 1.82
CA ILE A 576 23.89 19.71 1.75
C ILE A 576 25.26 20.40 1.61
N PHE A 577 25.33 21.51 0.86
CA PHE A 577 26.57 22.27 0.73
C PHE A 577 27.03 22.87 2.06
N ARG A 578 26.12 23.35 2.90
CA ARG A 578 26.45 23.83 4.26
C ARG A 578 27.07 22.73 5.12
N ILE A 579 26.58 21.49 5.04
CA ILE A 579 27.18 20.34 5.73
C ILE A 579 28.60 20.09 5.22
N TYR A 580 28.81 20.15 3.89
CA TYR A 580 30.15 20.02 3.31
C TYR A 580 31.11 21.09 3.84
N GLN A 581 30.67 22.35 3.88
CA GLN A 581 31.48 23.46 4.40
C GLN A 581 31.83 23.28 5.88
N ALA A 582 30.85 22.94 6.71
CA ALA A 582 31.06 22.71 8.16
C ALA A 582 32.05 21.56 8.43
N LYS A 583 32.10 20.55 7.55
CA LYS A 583 33.04 19.43 7.68
C LYS A 583 34.47 19.80 7.23
N ASN A 584 34.62 20.67 6.25
CA ASN A 584 35.92 21.01 5.66
C ASN A 584 36.51 22.33 6.16
N ASN A 585 35.71 23.16 6.86
CA ASN A 585 36.14 24.38 7.56
C ASN A 585 35.56 24.33 8.98
N PRO A 586 36.14 23.50 9.90
CA PRO A 586 35.67 23.38 11.28
C PRO A 586 35.88 24.65 12.13
#